data_b9c33d7f66216f8f1a447ca2dd36f008
#
_entry.id   b9c33d7f66216f8f1a447ca2dd36f008
#
_cell.length_a   1.000
_cell.length_b   1.000
_cell.length_c   1.000
_cell.angle_alpha   90.00
_cell.angle_beta   90.00
_cell.angle_gamma   90.00
#
_symmetry.space_group_name_H-M   'P 1'
#
loop_
_entity.id
_entity.type
_entity.pdbx_description
1 polymer ?
#
loop_
_entity_poly.entity_id
_entity_poly.type
_entity_poly.pdbx_seq_one_letter_code
_entity_poly.pdbx_strand_id
1 'polypeptide(L)'
;MSMSFTFKPRLNIENAVPSWLIETMHGKALEVLENVGIKVANKLLLRRIKEHEGFKLQNGWVKIKKDLVENLVSDVKRYRRRRSLGEEELILSPGYPGCSWIVDLDTDAIEPLTMDKLVEATKLIDSLYDWGVRGGAPGAPVDVPPKLRRIAQCLIGYVYSRSADPAPFESYEEAVYIKRMANVMGHGFGVDVYVISPLRLEGISLDRAIPFLESGECDWVVVTSMPLVGATAPVYPVGAFIQGISEALGGYAILHEVYPDIHMGFSVNAYHFNMRHGNIVFGSPEQTLMDLFSIALNMFYGGGLHGVRSFRTVAKQVDVQAQVEKSSSATVGVLTGPGTFIHAGLLSIDEVFSPVQLIIDCEVARYLTRLAKGLEFTEDQIERSFQAITRCAPIGQYLTDKTTLEDYRRIYWTPEIFDHSLFRTHKPGLDIIAKAKKICREKIQEHKYQLEDEKKKKLEEIYQEAAKTLS
;
A
#
# COMPACT_ATOMS: atom_id res chain seq x y z
N MET A 1 -37.00 -1.20 -17.56
CA MET A 1 -35.84 -0.92 -16.69
C MET A 1 -36.09 0.41 -16.02
N SER A 2 -36.11 0.48 -14.67
CA SER A 2 -36.23 1.77 -13.98
C SER A 2 -34.96 2.58 -14.25
N MET A 3 -35.09 3.85 -14.60
CA MET A 3 -33.94 4.73 -14.78
C MET A 3 -33.29 5.07 -13.44
N SER A 4 -31.98 4.90 -13.36
CA SER A 4 -31.20 5.33 -12.19
C SER A 4 -29.91 5.99 -12.66
N PHE A 5 -29.47 7.01 -11.94
CA PHE A 5 -28.23 7.74 -12.16
C PHE A 5 -27.51 7.95 -10.84
N THR A 6 -26.19 7.74 -10.83
CA THR A 6 -25.38 8.06 -9.66
C THR A 6 -24.33 9.12 -10.02
N PHE A 7 -24.44 10.27 -9.37
CA PHE A 7 -23.41 11.30 -9.44
C PHE A 7 -22.21 10.88 -8.59
N LYS A 8 -21.12 10.46 -9.22
CA LYS A 8 -19.87 10.06 -8.54
C LYS A 8 -18.75 11.04 -8.89
N PRO A 9 -18.12 11.69 -7.91
CA PRO A 9 -16.91 12.46 -8.18
C PRO A 9 -15.79 11.50 -8.60
N ARG A 10 -15.15 11.77 -9.74
CA ARG A 10 -14.08 10.93 -10.27
C ARG A 10 -12.96 11.79 -10.86
N LEU A 11 -11.72 11.40 -10.59
CA LEU A 11 -10.55 11.92 -11.26
C LEU A 11 -10.16 10.92 -12.38
N ASN A 12 -10.33 11.33 -13.62
CA ASN A 12 -9.97 10.49 -14.77
C ASN A 12 -8.47 10.63 -15.04
N ILE A 13 -7.68 9.73 -14.49
CA ILE A 13 -6.23 9.71 -14.63
C ILE A 13 -5.82 9.37 -16.08
N GLU A 14 -6.56 8.52 -16.80
CA GLU A 14 -6.25 8.16 -18.19
C GLU A 14 -6.20 9.39 -19.09
N ASN A 15 -7.10 10.35 -18.86
CA ASN A 15 -7.16 11.59 -19.64
C ASN A 15 -6.33 12.73 -19.05
N ALA A 16 -5.84 12.58 -17.81
CA ALA A 16 -5.04 13.61 -17.16
C ALA A 16 -3.60 13.65 -17.67
N VAL A 17 -3.08 12.52 -18.15
CA VAL A 17 -1.73 12.40 -18.68
C VAL A 17 -1.83 12.08 -20.18
N PRO A 18 -1.35 12.95 -21.08
CA PRO A 18 -1.40 12.68 -22.51
C PRO A 18 -0.50 11.49 -22.87
N SER A 19 -1.01 10.57 -23.70
CA SER A 19 -0.31 9.34 -24.09
C SER A 19 1.07 9.62 -24.69
N TRP A 20 1.19 10.69 -25.50
CA TRP A 20 2.47 11.08 -26.10
C TRP A 20 3.56 11.34 -25.06
N LEU A 21 3.21 11.85 -23.87
CA LEU A 21 4.19 12.10 -22.80
C LEU A 21 4.73 10.79 -22.25
N ILE A 22 3.85 9.83 -21.93
CA ILE A 22 4.28 8.52 -21.41
C ILE A 22 5.07 7.76 -22.46
N GLU A 23 4.63 7.78 -23.72
CA GLU A 23 5.35 7.17 -24.85
C GLU A 23 6.74 7.78 -25.04
N THR A 24 6.85 9.11 -24.95
CA THR A 24 8.14 9.81 -25.03
C THR A 24 9.06 9.40 -23.87
N MET A 25 8.54 9.34 -22.64
CA MET A 25 9.31 8.92 -21.48
C MET A 25 9.75 7.45 -21.60
N HIS A 26 8.87 6.59 -22.05
CA HIS A 26 9.18 5.19 -22.34
C HIS A 26 10.28 5.07 -23.40
N GLY A 27 10.16 5.76 -24.53
CA GLY A 27 11.19 5.80 -25.57
C GLY A 27 12.56 6.28 -25.03
N LYS A 28 12.55 7.30 -24.17
CA LYS A 28 13.81 7.77 -23.52
C LYS A 28 14.36 6.74 -22.53
N ALA A 29 13.51 6.02 -21.82
CA ALA A 29 13.96 4.93 -20.94
C ALA A 29 14.60 3.79 -21.75
N LEU A 30 14.06 3.44 -22.91
CA LEU A 30 14.68 2.48 -23.83
C LEU A 30 16.05 2.97 -24.34
N GLU A 31 16.16 4.26 -24.68
CA GLU A 31 17.47 4.86 -25.04
C GLU A 31 18.48 4.77 -23.90
N VAL A 32 18.07 4.97 -22.65
CA VAL A 32 18.92 4.79 -21.47
C VAL A 32 19.38 3.34 -21.35
N LEU A 33 18.46 2.37 -21.50
CA LEU A 33 18.79 0.94 -21.44
C LEU A 33 19.76 0.51 -22.55
N GLU A 34 19.58 1.03 -23.75
CA GLU A 34 20.46 0.70 -24.91
C GLU A 34 21.84 1.37 -24.83
N ASN A 35 21.89 2.62 -24.40
CA ASN A 35 23.14 3.40 -24.42
C ASN A 35 23.94 3.32 -23.13
N VAL A 36 23.25 3.30 -21.97
CA VAL A 36 23.85 3.22 -20.63
C VAL A 36 23.73 1.80 -20.08
N GLY A 37 22.50 1.27 -19.99
CA GLY A 37 22.20 -0.04 -19.42
C GLY A 37 21.99 -0.03 -17.92
N ILE A 38 22.00 -1.22 -17.33
CA ILE A 38 21.90 -1.48 -15.87
C ILE A 38 23.23 -2.04 -15.38
N LYS A 39 23.76 -1.48 -14.30
CA LYS A 39 24.93 -2.02 -13.61
C LYS A 39 24.53 -3.29 -12.87
N VAL A 40 25.17 -4.42 -13.15
CA VAL A 40 24.93 -5.70 -12.51
C VAL A 40 26.21 -6.16 -11.82
N ALA A 41 26.14 -6.43 -10.51
CA ALA A 41 27.28 -6.95 -9.74
C ALA A 41 27.24 -8.48 -9.62
N ASN A 42 26.07 -9.10 -9.69
CA ASN A 42 25.89 -10.53 -9.51
C ASN A 42 26.53 -11.33 -10.67
N LYS A 43 27.55 -12.14 -10.33
CA LYS A 43 28.34 -12.91 -11.32
C LYS A 43 27.52 -14.01 -12.01
N LEU A 44 26.53 -14.59 -11.33
CA LEU A 44 25.67 -15.63 -11.90
C LEU A 44 24.80 -15.03 -13.02
N LEU A 45 24.13 -13.91 -12.74
CA LEU A 45 23.33 -13.20 -13.73
C LEU A 45 24.19 -12.80 -14.93
N LEU A 46 25.36 -12.16 -14.68
CA LEU A 46 26.28 -11.76 -15.75
C LEU A 46 26.72 -12.95 -16.63
N ARG A 47 26.93 -14.12 -16.05
CA ARG A 47 27.30 -15.33 -16.81
C ARG A 47 26.16 -15.80 -17.69
N ARG A 48 24.93 -15.86 -17.20
CA ARG A 48 23.76 -16.35 -17.93
C ARG A 48 23.33 -15.42 -19.07
N ILE A 49 23.38 -14.10 -18.85
CA ILE A 49 23.00 -13.14 -19.89
C ILE A 49 24.07 -12.89 -20.95
N LYS A 50 25.32 -13.32 -20.71
CA LYS A 50 26.46 -13.07 -21.63
C LYS A 50 26.23 -13.59 -23.04
N GLU A 51 25.53 -14.72 -23.18
CA GLU A 51 25.30 -15.40 -24.45
C GLU A 51 23.95 -15.03 -25.07
N HIS A 52 23.16 -14.20 -24.39
CA HIS A 52 21.85 -13.80 -24.86
C HIS A 52 21.92 -12.60 -25.82
N GLU A 53 21.41 -12.76 -27.04
CA GLU A 53 21.53 -11.74 -28.13
C GLU A 53 20.91 -10.37 -27.79
N GLY A 54 19.98 -10.33 -26.85
CA GLY A 54 19.31 -9.10 -26.38
C GLY A 54 20.19 -8.20 -25.51
N PHE A 55 21.34 -8.70 -25.02
CA PHE A 55 22.20 -7.99 -24.09
C PHE A 55 23.61 -7.77 -24.62
N LYS A 56 24.21 -6.63 -24.22
CA LYS A 56 25.62 -6.35 -24.45
C LYS A 56 26.31 -5.98 -23.14
N LEU A 57 27.27 -6.81 -22.72
CA LEU A 57 28.01 -6.59 -21.49
C LEU A 57 29.25 -5.73 -21.75
N GLN A 58 29.42 -4.68 -20.93
CA GLN A 58 30.59 -3.82 -20.95
C GLN A 58 30.93 -3.34 -19.54
N ASN A 59 32.04 -3.78 -18.96
CA ASN A 59 32.52 -3.34 -17.64
C ASN A 59 31.46 -3.48 -16.50
N GLY A 60 30.68 -4.58 -16.52
CA GLY A 60 29.60 -4.84 -15.57
C GLY A 60 28.32 -4.05 -15.82
N TRP A 61 28.25 -3.27 -16.89
CA TRP A 61 27.01 -2.68 -17.41
C TRP A 61 26.40 -3.61 -18.43
N VAL A 62 25.11 -3.81 -18.31
CA VAL A 62 24.29 -4.63 -19.19
C VAL A 62 23.41 -3.70 -20.00
N LYS A 63 23.81 -3.45 -21.24
CA LYS A 63 23.01 -2.71 -22.22
C LYS A 63 21.97 -3.64 -22.80
N ILE A 64 20.74 -3.17 -22.98
CA ILE A 64 19.58 -3.96 -23.36
C ILE A 64 19.01 -3.43 -24.66
N LYS A 65 18.82 -4.30 -25.64
CA LYS A 65 18.23 -3.90 -26.93
C LYS A 65 16.77 -3.48 -26.73
N LYS A 66 16.36 -2.42 -27.43
CA LYS A 66 14.97 -1.89 -27.38
C LYS A 66 13.96 -2.95 -27.70
N ASP A 67 14.14 -3.70 -28.80
CA ASP A 67 13.18 -4.70 -29.26
C ASP A 67 12.91 -5.79 -28.22
N LEU A 68 13.92 -6.20 -27.43
CA LEU A 68 13.74 -7.14 -26.32
C LEU A 68 12.78 -6.56 -25.28
N VAL A 69 13.03 -5.33 -24.83
CA VAL A 69 12.18 -4.70 -23.82
C VAL A 69 10.76 -4.46 -24.31
N GLU A 70 10.58 -4.04 -25.57
CA GLU A 70 9.25 -3.84 -26.17
C GLU A 70 8.44 -5.13 -26.25
N ASN A 71 9.08 -6.25 -26.61
CA ASN A 71 8.44 -7.56 -26.64
C ASN A 71 7.96 -7.95 -25.22
N LEU A 72 8.82 -7.83 -24.22
CA LEU A 72 8.48 -8.11 -22.83
C LEU A 72 7.35 -7.23 -22.30
N VAL A 73 7.36 -5.93 -22.62
CA VAL A 73 6.28 -4.99 -22.23
C VAL A 73 4.97 -5.39 -22.90
N SER A 74 5.01 -5.80 -24.18
CA SER A 74 3.82 -6.25 -24.91
C SER A 74 3.19 -7.49 -24.27
N ASP A 75 4.01 -8.44 -23.80
CA ASP A 75 3.55 -9.65 -23.11
C ASP A 75 2.96 -9.32 -21.74
N VAL A 76 3.59 -8.45 -20.97
CA VAL A 76 3.04 -7.96 -19.68
C VAL A 76 1.69 -7.28 -19.89
N LYS A 77 1.55 -6.39 -20.88
CA LYS A 77 0.29 -5.73 -21.21
C LYS A 77 -0.82 -6.74 -21.56
N ARG A 78 -0.49 -7.77 -22.33
CA ARG A 78 -1.43 -8.82 -22.73
C ARG A 78 -1.90 -9.66 -21.54
N TYR A 79 -0.99 -10.04 -20.67
CA TYR A 79 -1.26 -10.82 -19.46
C TYR A 79 -2.14 -10.04 -18.46
N ARG A 80 -1.78 -8.78 -18.17
CA ARG A 80 -2.48 -7.94 -17.20
C ARG A 80 -3.89 -7.57 -17.62
N ARG A 81 -4.17 -7.33 -18.92
CA ARG A 81 -5.52 -7.07 -19.43
C ARG A 81 -6.53 -8.18 -19.13
N ARG A 82 -6.07 -9.42 -18.97
CA ARG A 82 -6.93 -10.56 -18.63
C ARG A 82 -7.29 -10.63 -17.15
N ARG A 83 -6.61 -9.90 -16.31
CA ARG A 83 -6.75 -9.90 -14.86
C ARG A 83 -7.33 -8.56 -14.40
N SER A 84 -8.58 -8.24 -14.80
CA SER A 84 -9.28 -7.07 -14.24
C SER A 84 -9.66 -7.40 -12.79
N LEU A 85 -9.01 -6.76 -11.86
CA LEU A 85 -9.32 -6.88 -10.44
C LEU A 85 -10.51 -5.96 -10.12
N GLY A 86 -11.64 -6.57 -9.81
CA GLY A 86 -12.81 -5.87 -9.27
C GLY A 86 -12.59 -5.56 -7.79
N GLU A 87 -11.76 -4.59 -7.45
CA GLU A 87 -11.79 -4.01 -6.12
C GLU A 87 -12.86 -2.91 -6.11
N GLU A 88 -13.99 -3.19 -5.50
CA GLU A 88 -15.09 -2.21 -5.34
C GLU A 88 -14.99 -1.43 -4.02
N GLU A 89 -14.10 -1.83 -3.11
CA GLU A 89 -14.00 -1.28 -1.76
C GLU A 89 -12.70 -0.52 -1.51
N LEU A 90 -12.76 0.45 -0.58
CA LEU A 90 -11.59 1.09 -0.01
C LEU A 90 -11.10 0.21 1.15
N ILE A 91 -9.89 -0.31 1.02
CA ILE A 91 -9.22 -1.14 2.02
C ILE A 91 -8.08 -0.34 2.65
N LEU A 92 -7.97 -0.39 3.96
CA LEU A 92 -6.84 0.15 4.71
C LEU A 92 -5.86 -0.97 5.08
N SER A 93 -4.63 -0.85 4.63
CA SER A 93 -3.54 -1.72 5.07
C SER A 93 -2.67 -0.98 6.10
N PRO A 94 -2.72 -1.37 7.38
CA PRO A 94 -2.04 -0.67 8.46
C PRO A 94 -0.58 -1.08 8.57
N GLY A 95 0.21 -0.17 9.15
CA GLY A 95 1.60 -0.42 9.47
C GLY A 95 2.54 -0.44 8.27
N TYR A 96 3.78 -0.75 8.56
CA TYR A 96 4.87 -0.96 7.60
C TYR A 96 5.90 -1.90 8.22
N PRO A 97 6.53 -2.78 7.45
CA PRO A 97 7.49 -3.74 7.99
C PRO A 97 8.65 -3.10 8.76
N GLY A 98 9.14 -1.95 8.33
CA GLY A 98 10.22 -1.22 9.00
C GLY A 98 9.85 -0.51 10.30
N CYS A 99 8.56 -0.44 10.63
CA CYS A 99 8.09 0.20 11.85
C CYS A 99 8.62 -0.53 13.10
N SER A 100 9.22 0.22 14.00
CA SER A 100 9.87 -0.31 15.23
C SER A 100 9.49 0.47 16.48
N TRP A 101 8.62 1.46 16.34
CA TRP A 101 8.13 2.31 17.42
C TRP A 101 6.61 2.35 17.43
N ILE A 102 6.05 2.62 18.61
CA ILE A 102 4.60 2.74 18.82
C ILE A 102 4.29 3.91 19.73
N VAL A 103 3.15 4.58 19.48
CA VAL A 103 2.61 5.56 20.43
C VAL A 103 1.81 4.81 21.49
N ASP A 104 2.20 4.96 22.73
CA ASP A 104 1.51 4.37 23.87
C ASP A 104 0.15 5.03 24.09
N LEU A 105 -0.89 4.23 24.33
CA LEU A 105 -2.27 4.71 24.47
C LEU A 105 -2.55 5.53 25.72
N ASP A 106 -1.77 5.33 26.78
CA ASP A 106 -2.02 5.99 28.06
C ASP A 106 -1.19 7.25 28.23
N THR A 107 0.07 7.19 27.81
CA THR A 107 1.05 8.25 28.03
C THR A 107 1.26 9.18 26.82
N ASP A 108 0.81 8.78 25.61
CA ASP A 108 1.13 9.42 24.32
C ASP A 108 2.64 9.44 23.98
N ALA A 109 3.46 8.73 24.77
CA ALA A 109 4.89 8.63 24.51
C ALA A 109 5.19 7.72 23.33
N ILE A 110 6.22 8.05 22.55
CA ILE A 110 6.75 7.16 21.53
C ILE A 110 7.72 6.20 22.22
N GLU A 111 7.42 4.92 22.13
CA GLU A 111 8.16 3.85 22.78
C GLU A 111 8.57 2.76 21.80
N PRO A 112 9.58 1.94 22.13
CA PRO A 112 9.94 0.78 21.32
C PRO A 112 8.76 -0.17 21.15
N LEU A 113 8.56 -0.69 19.94
CA LEU A 113 7.54 -1.71 19.66
C LEU A 113 8.04 -3.06 20.18
N THR A 114 7.54 -3.50 21.33
CA THR A 114 7.84 -4.80 21.93
C THR A 114 6.88 -5.87 21.43
N MET A 115 7.17 -7.15 21.72
CA MET A 115 6.28 -8.28 21.39
C MET A 115 4.87 -8.09 21.95
N ASP A 116 4.74 -7.67 23.23
CA ASP A 116 3.43 -7.48 23.86
C ASP A 116 2.65 -6.36 23.18
N LYS A 117 3.29 -5.21 22.91
CA LYS A 117 2.66 -4.09 22.19
C LYS A 117 2.31 -4.47 20.75
N LEU A 118 3.11 -5.31 20.11
CA LEU A 118 2.82 -5.82 18.77
C LEU A 118 1.57 -6.71 18.77
N VAL A 119 1.39 -7.56 19.78
CA VAL A 119 0.19 -8.37 19.96
C VAL A 119 -1.05 -7.49 20.13
N GLU A 120 -1.00 -6.46 20.99
CA GLU A 120 -2.12 -5.54 21.19
C GLU A 120 -2.47 -4.77 19.91
N ALA A 121 -1.46 -4.25 19.20
CA ALA A 121 -1.64 -3.56 17.93
C ALA A 121 -2.26 -4.48 16.85
N THR A 122 -1.83 -5.75 16.80
CA THR A 122 -2.38 -6.73 15.84
C THR A 122 -3.83 -7.08 16.17
N LYS A 123 -4.17 -7.23 17.46
CA LYS A 123 -5.57 -7.42 17.90
C LYS A 123 -6.45 -6.24 17.53
N LEU A 124 -5.96 -5.01 17.68
CA LEU A 124 -6.69 -3.82 17.22
C LEU A 124 -6.97 -3.89 15.72
N ILE A 125 -5.96 -4.19 14.93
CA ILE A 125 -6.06 -4.28 13.47
C ILE A 125 -7.12 -5.32 13.06
N ASP A 126 -7.07 -6.52 13.62
CA ASP A 126 -8.06 -7.56 13.33
C ASP A 126 -9.48 -7.14 13.73
N SER A 127 -9.64 -6.49 14.89
CA SER A 127 -10.95 -6.05 15.38
C SER A 127 -11.56 -4.91 14.55
N LEU A 128 -10.78 -4.28 13.69
CA LEU A 128 -11.22 -3.26 12.72
C LEU A 128 -11.53 -3.85 11.33
N TYR A 129 -11.57 -5.18 11.20
CA TYR A 129 -11.85 -5.85 9.91
C TYR A 129 -13.14 -5.34 9.26
N ASP A 130 -14.22 -5.18 10.02
CA ASP A 130 -15.51 -4.67 9.52
C ASP A 130 -15.48 -3.17 9.16
N TRP A 131 -14.43 -2.47 9.53
CA TRP A 131 -14.16 -1.08 9.13
C TRP A 131 -13.31 -0.96 7.86
N GLY A 132 -13.05 -2.08 7.16
CA GLY A 132 -12.25 -2.10 5.95
C GLY A 132 -10.74 -2.22 6.18
N VAL A 133 -10.31 -2.51 7.41
CA VAL A 133 -8.89 -2.72 7.72
C VAL A 133 -8.49 -4.16 7.39
N ARG A 134 -7.38 -4.34 6.67
CA ARG A 134 -6.81 -5.63 6.30
C ARG A 134 -5.32 -5.60 6.53
N GLY A 135 -4.80 -6.55 7.30
CA GLY A 135 -3.37 -6.66 7.57
C GLY A 135 -3.09 -7.48 8.83
N GLY A 136 -1.82 -7.71 9.08
CA GLY A 136 -1.31 -8.41 10.27
C GLY A 136 -0.63 -7.46 11.25
N ALA A 137 0.54 -7.88 11.74
CA ALA A 137 1.34 -7.10 12.67
C ALA A 137 1.90 -5.83 12.02
N PRO A 138 1.70 -4.64 12.60
CA PRO A 138 1.99 -3.36 11.94
C PRO A 138 3.46 -2.99 11.87
N GLY A 139 4.35 -3.79 12.45
CA GLY A 139 5.78 -3.54 12.52
C GLY A 139 6.55 -4.73 13.07
N ALA A 140 7.85 -4.55 13.32
CA ALA A 140 8.73 -5.59 13.83
C ALA A 140 9.15 -5.30 15.29
N PRO A 141 9.07 -6.27 16.21
CA PRO A 141 9.41 -6.07 17.61
C PRO A 141 10.91 -5.90 17.80
N VAL A 142 11.30 -5.01 18.72
CA VAL A 142 12.71 -4.68 18.95
C VAL A 142 13.34 -5.43 20.14
N ASP A 143 12.53 -6.07 20.97
CA ASP A 143 12.92 -6.85 22.15
C ASP A 143 13.27 -8.31 21.83
N VAL A 144 13.35 -8.65 20.56
CA VAL A 144 13.85 -9.94 20.05
C VAL A 144 15.12 -9.75 19.21
N PRO A 145 15.98 -10.77 19.08
CA PRO A 145 17.17 -10.70 18.24
C PRO A 145 16.85 -10.19 16.83
N PRO A 146 17.69 -9.35 16.20
CA PRO A 146 17.40 -8.74 14.90
C PRO A 146 16.95 -9.73 13.82
N LYS A 147 17.61 -10.88 13.70
CA LYS A 147 17.28 -11.93 12.72
C LYS A 147 15.95 -12.64 12.96
N LEU A 148 15.33 -12.44 14.12
CA LEU A 148 14.04 -13.04 14.45
C LEU A 148 12.87 -12.05 14.31
N ARG A 149 13.14 -10.75 14.17
CA ARG A 149 12.10 -9.70 14.19
C ARG A 149 11.03 -9.90 13.14
N ARG A 150 11.42 -10.22 11.91
CA ARG A 150 10.46 -10.45 10.80
C ARG A 150 9.70 -11.75 10.95
N ILE A 151 10.36 -12.78 11.48
CA ILE A 151 9.71 -14.07 11.76
C ILE A 151 8.71 -13.91 12.90
N ALA A 152 9.05 -13.15 13.96
CA ALA A 152 8.14 -12.80 15.04
C ALA A 152 6.95 -11.97 14.55
N GLN A 153 7.19 -10.96 13.69
CA GLN A 153 6.14 -10.18 13.03
C GLN A 153 5.17 -11.09 12.27
N CYS A 154 5.69 -12.04 11.50
CA CYS A 154 4.89 -13.00 10.74
C CYS A 154 4.05 -13.90 11.66
N LEU A 155 4.67 -14.46 12.70
CA LEU A 155 3.99 -15.27 13.72
C LEU A 155 2.82 -14.51 14.36
N ILE A 156 3.10 -13.32 14.91
CA ILE A 156 2.08 -12.52 15.59
C ILE A 156 0.97 -12.12 14.63
N GLY A 157 1.32 -11.73 13.39
CA GLY A 157 0.34 -11.44 12.35
C GLY A 157 -0.64 -12.61 12.16
N TYR A 158 -0.16 -13.80 11.92
CA TYR A 158 -0.98 -14.97 11.67
C TYR A 158 -1.78 -15.45 12.89
N VAL A 159 -1.20 -15.35 14.08
CA VAL A 159 -1.88 -15.81 15.30
C VAL A 159 -3.02 -14.89 15.71
N TYR A 160 -2.90 -13.59 15.48
CA TYR A 160 -3.85 -12.60 15.99
C TYR A 160 -4.64 -11.83 14.93
N SER A 161 -4.42 -12.09 13.64
CA SER A 161 -5.20 -11.46 12.56
C SER A 161 -5.61 -12.44 11.47
N ARG A 162 -6.91 -12.41 11.12
CA ARG A 162 -7.52 -13.20 10.03
C ARG A 162 -7.09 -12.76 8.64
N SER A 163 -6.56 -11.57 8.50
CA SER A 163 -6.17 -10.96 7.22
C SER A 163 -4.66 -10.68 7.11
N ALA A 164 -3.86 -11.38 7.92
CA ALA A 164 -2.41 -11.27 7.84
C ALA A 164 -1.86 -11.93 6.58
N ASP A 165 -0.89 -11.27 5.96
CA ASP A 165 -0.07 -11.79 4.87
C ASP A 165 1.33 -12.16 5.39
N PRO A 166 2.15 -12.88 4.60
CA PRO A 166 3.55 -13.13 4.94
C PRO A 166 4.28 -11.82 5.22
N ALA A 167 5.04 -11.78 6.31
CA ALA A 167 5.87 -10.61 6.60
C ALA A 167 6.98 -10.47 5.53
N PRO A 168 7.36 -9.26 5.14
CA PRO A 168 8.57 -9.06 4.33
C PRO A 168 9.82 -9.44 5.15
N PHE A 169 10.89 -9.74 4.45
CA PHE A 169 12.13 -10.26 5.04
C PHE A 169 13.34 -9.45 4.58
N GLU A 170 14.40 -9.50 5.36
CA GLU A 170 15.65 -8.78 5.07
C GLU A 170 16.79 -9.71 4.64
N SER A 171 16.72 -10.99 4.99
CA SER A 171 17.69 -12.00 4.61
C SER A 171 17.03 -13.25 4.02
N TYR A 172 17.82 -14.07 3.32
CA TYR A 172 17.38 -15.38 2.82
C TYR A 172 16.99 -16.32 3.96
N GLU A 173 17.76 -16.32 5.04
CA GLU A 173 17.52 -17.17 6.22
C GLU A 173 16.18 -16.87 6.86
N GLU A 174 15.82 -15.59 7.04
CA GLU A 174 14.49 -15.20 7.52
C GLU A 174 13.39 -15.64 6.55
N ALA A 175 13.61 -15.44 5.26
CA ALA A 175 12.65 -15.74 4.21
C ALA A 175 12.26 -17.21 4.18
N VAL A 176 13.19 -18.12 4.44
CA VAL A 176 12.93 -19.59 4.52
C VAL A 176 11.88 -19.89 5.60
N TYR A 177 12.00 -19.31 6.79
CA TYR A 177 11.04 -19.52 7.87
C TYR A 177 9.70 -18.83 7.60
N ILE A 178 9.70 -17.61 7.07
CA ILE A 178 8.48 -16.88 6.70
C ILE A 178 7.72 -17.65 5.60
N LYS A 179 8.40 -18.19 4.58
CA LYS A 179 7.79 -19.04 3.56
C LYS A 179 7.16 -20.30 4.17
N ARG A 180 7.84 -20.96 5.10
CA ARG A 180 7.28 -22.13 5.80
C ARG A 180 6.02 -21.77 6.58
N MET A 181 5.99 -20.60 7.24
CA MET A 181 4.79 -20.08 7.91
C MET A 181 3.67 -19.76 6.89
N ALA A 182 4.00 -19.13 5.77
CA ALA A 182 3.05 -18.87 4.69
C ALA A 182 2.41 -20.18 4.17
N ASN A 183 3.20 -21.22 3.96
CA ASN A 183 2.72 -22.54 3.54
C ASN A 183 1.75 -23.16 4.55
N VAL A 184 1.99 -23.03 5.87
CA VAL A 184 1.06 -23.50 6.92
C VAL A 184 -0.28 -22.80 6.80
N MET A 185 -0.26 -21.51 6.43
CA MET A 185 -1.48 -20.69 6.27
C MET A 185 -2.13 -20.86 4.89
N GLY A 186 -1.47 -21.50 3.93
CA GLY A 186 -1.95 -21.63 2.54
C GLY A 186 -1.80 -20.35 1.73
N HIS A 187 -0.85 -19.49 2.11
CA HIS A 187 -0.54 -18.26 1.40
C HIS A 187 0.56 -18.46 0.38
N GLY A 188 0.49 -17.76 -0.75
CA GLY A 188 1.59 -17.64 -1.69
C GLY A 188 2.77 -16.85 -1.10
N PHE A 189 3.96 -17.07 -1.67
CA PHE A 189 5.19 -16.42 -1.25
C PHE A 189 5.86 -15.72 -2.43
N GLY A 190 6.01 -14.40 -2.33
CA GLY A 190 6.64 -13.56 -3.34
C GLY A 190 7.92 -12.91 -2.87
N VAL A 191 8.71 -12.44 -3.82
CA VAL A 191 9.99 -11.78 -3.57
C VAL A 191 10.04 -10.43 -4.28
N ASP A 192 10.40 -9.37 -3.54
CA ASP A 192 10.64 -8.05 -4.11
C ASP A 192 12.13 -7.84 -4.39
N VAL A 193 12.43 -7.38 -5.60
CA VAL A 193 13.77 -6.98 -6.02
C VAL A 193 13.78 -5.47 -6.28
N TYR A 194 14.52 -4.74 -5.48
CA TYR A 194 14.70 -3.30 -5.66
C TYR A 194 15.92 -3.00 -6.51
N VAL A 195 15.73 -2.28 -7.61
CA VAL A 195 16.84 -1.72 -8.36
C VAL A 195 17.33 -0.48 -7.63
N ILE A 196 18.59 -0.48 -7.22
CA ILE A 196 19.20 0.63 -6.49
C ILE A 196 19.46 1.79 -7.47
N SER A 197 18.82 2.92 -7.22
CA SER A 197 19.02 4.12 -8.02
C SER A 197 20.38 4.77 -7.76
N PRO A 198 21.14 5.20 -8.79
CA PRO A 198 20.77 5.10 -10.20
C PRO A 198 21.23 3.79 -10.87
N LEU A 199 20.30 3.11 -11.53
CA LEU A 199 20.53 2.05 -12.54
C LEU A 199 21.38 0.84 -12.05
N ARG A 200 21.20 0.35 -10.79
CA ARG A 200 22.03 -0.73 -10.22
C ARG A 200 21.18 -1.91 -9.74
N LEU A 201 21.27 -3.03 -10.43
CA LEU A 201 20.67 -4.31 -10.02
C LEU A 201 21.68 -5.08 -9.17
N GLU A 202 21.68 -4.78 -7.88
CA GLU A 202 22.60 -5.35 -6.89
C GLU A 202 22.05 -5.16 -5.46
N GLY A 203 22.79 -5.67 -4.47
CA GLY A 203 22.51 -5.45 -3.05
C GLY A 203 21.57 -6.45 -2.44
N ILE A 204 21.21 -6.20 -1.18
CA ILE A 204 20.52 -7.16 -0.30
C ILE A 204 19.23 -7.73 -0.90
N SER A 205 18.42 -6.90 -1.55
CA SER A 205 17.15 -7.36 -2.12
C SER A 205 17.34 -8.38 -3.24
N LEU A 206 18.35 -8.19 -4.08
CA LEU A 206 18.71 -9.15 -5.12
C LEU A 206 19.34 -10.41 -4.51
N ASP A 207 20.30 -10.24 -3.60
CA ASP A 207 21.06 -11.35 -3.01
C ASP A 207 20.15 -12.34 -2.27
N ARG A 208 19.12 -11.83 -1.55
CA ARG A 208 18.12 -12.67 -0.90
C ARG A 208 17.12 -13.32 -1.87
N ALA A 209 16.90 -12.71 -3.05
CA ALA A 209 15.99 -13.21 -4.06
C ALA A 209 16.60 -14.37 -4.88
N ILE A 210 17.89 -14.29 -5.22
CA ILE A 210 18.57 -15.24 -6.08
C ILE A 210 18.36 -16.71 -5.67
N PRO A 211 18.49 -17.13 -4.41
CA PRO A 211 18.27 -18.54 -4.04
C PRO A 211 16.85 -19.03 -4.37
N PHE A 212 15.81 -18.20 -4.18
CA PHE A 212 14.43 -18.55 -4.54
C PHE A 212 14.20 -18.58 -6.05
N LEU A 213 14.88 -17.68 -6.79
CA LEU A 213 14.86 -17.70 -8.25
C LEU A 213 15.54 -18.96 -8.80
N GLU A 214 16.67 -19.38 -8.21
CA GLU A 214 17.40 -20.60 -8.61
C GLU A 214 16.62 -21.89 -8.31
N SER A 215 15.92 -21.95 -7.19
CA SER A 215 15.13 -23.11 -6.81
C SER A 215 13.73 -23.14 -7.43
N GLY A 216 13.25 -22.03 -8.00
CA GLY A 216 11.87 -21.87 -8.46
C GLY A 216 10.85 -21.88 -7.32
N GLU A 217 11.28 -21.62 -6.10
CA GLU A 217 10.45 -21.72 -4.90
C GLU A 217 9.76 -20.41 -4.48
N CYS A 218 9.53 -19.47 -5.39
CA CYS A 218 8.67 -18.31 -5.18
C CYS A 218 7.56 -18.29 -6.23
N ASP A 219 6.38 -17.83 -5.83
CA ASP A 219 5.20 -17.78 -6.69
C ASP A 219 5.23 -16.58 -7.64
N TRP A 220 5.86 -15.49 -7.20
CA TRP A 220 6.03 -14.27 -8.02
C TRP A 220 7.23 -13.44 -7.59
N VAL A 221 7.70 -12.61 -8.51
CA VAL A 221 8.72 -11.58 -8.26
C VAL A 221 8.22 -10.23 -8.72
N VAL A 222 8.46 -9.18 -7.93
CA VAL A 222 8.20 -7.79 -8.33
C VAL A 222 9.51 -7.02 -8.37
N VAL A 223 9.84 -6.46 -9.55
CA VAL A 223 11.00 -5.58 -9.70
C VAL A 223 10.56 -4.14 -9.53
N THR A 224 11.11 -3.46 -8.54
CA THR A 224 10.68 -2.11 -8.14
C THR A 224 11.81 -1.12 -8.27
N SER A 225 11.52 0.07 -8.79
CA SER A 225 12.42 1.23 -8.77
C SER A 225 11.92 2.26 -7.75
N MET A 226 12.87 2.96 -7.09
CA MET A 226 12.57 3.98 -6.07
C MET A 226 13.51 5.19 -6.18
N PRO A 227 13.60 5.87 -7.35
CA PRO A 227 14.46 7.04 -7.51
C PRO A 227 13.97 8.22 -6.66
N LEU A 228 14.92 8.90 -6.00
CA LEU A 228 14.68 10.09 -5.20
C LEU A 228 15.00 11.34 -6.02
N VAL A 229 14.01 12.16 -6.27
CA VAL A 229 14.15 13.39 -7.07
C VAL A 229 15.21 14.31 -6.50
N GLY A 230 16.25 14.60 -7.28
CA GLY A 230 17.37 15.47 -6.91
C GLY A 230 18.45 14.81 -6.04
N ALA A 231 18.27 13.56 -5.57
CA ALA A 231 19.26 12.82 -4.80
C ALA A 231 19.84 11.63 -5.58
N THR A 232 19.00 10.65 -5.93
CA THR A 232 19.41 9.47 -6.71
C THR A 232 18.84 9.47 -8.13
N ALA A 233 18.16 10.54 -8.52
CA ALA A 233 17.62 10.78 -9.84
C ALA A 233 17.70 12.27 -10.19
N PRO A 234 17.50 12.67 -11.48
CA PRO A 234 17.45 14.09 -11.85
C PRO A 234 16.42 14.88 -11.04
N VAL A 235 16.68 16.17 -10.85
CA VAL A 235 15.82 17.06 -10.05
C VAL A 235 14.43 17.28 -10.65
N TYR A 236 14.28 17.13 -11.94
CA TYR A 236 12.97 17.20 -12.59
C TYR A 236 12.24 15.87 -12.45
N PRO A 237 10.97 15.85 -11.96
CA PRO A 237 10.19 14.63 -11.80
C PRO A 237 10.14 13.76 -13.07
N VAL A 238 10.04 14.37 -14.25
CA VAL A 238 10.07 13.63 -15.52
C VAL A 238 11.36 12.82 -15.70
N GLY A 239 12.52 13.37 -15.29
CA GLY A 239 13.80 12.65 -15.32
C GLY A 239 13.83 11.48 -14.34
N ALA A 240 13.28 11.65 -13.14
CA ALA A 240 13.17 10.59 -12.16
C ALA A 240 12.27 9.46 -12.66
N PHE A 241 11.16 9.78 -13.33
CA PHE A 241 10.31 8.75 -13.95
C PHE A 241 10.97 8.05 -15.14
N ILE A 242 11.68 8.76 -16.03
CA ILE A 242 12.45 8.12 -17.11
C ILE A 242 13.47 7.15 -16.51
N GLN A 243 14.23 7.56 -15.51
CA GLN A 243 15.17 6.68 -14.81
C GLN A 243 14.46 5.51 -14.13
N GLY A 244 13.35 5.75 -13.42
CA GLY A 244 12.57 4.71 -12.75
C GLY A 244 12.01 3.67 -13.73
N ILE A 245 11.53 4.10 -14.89
CA ILE A 245 11.12 3.20 -15.99
C ILE A 245 12.31 2.37 -16.46
N SER A 246 13.48 2.99 -16.69
CA SER A 246 14.69 2.28 -17.10
C SER A 246 15.11 1.24 -16.06
N GLU A 247 15.10 1.60 -14.78
CA GLU A 247 15.45 0.70 -13.67
C GLU A 247 14.50 -0.49 -13.60
N ALA A 248 13.19 -0.24 -13.57
CA ALA A 248 12.19 -1.29 -13.45
C ALA A 248 12.18 -2.23 -14.67
N LEU A 249 12.17 -1.67 -15.88
CA LEU A 249 12.19 -2.48 -17.11
C LEU A 249 13.52 -3.20 -17.31
N GLY A 250 14.65 -2.54 -17.00
CA GLY A 250 15.96 -3.16 -17.14
C GLY A 250 16.18 -4.30 -16.15
N GLY A 251 15.81 -4.09 -14.89
CA GLY A 251 15.85 -5.16 -13.89
C GLY A 251 14.91 -6.32 -14.23
N TYR A 252 13.66 -6.00 -14.65
CA TYR A 252 12.69 -6.98 -15.12
C TYR A 252 13.22 -7.78 -16.31
N ALA A 253 13.73 -7.13 -17.35
CA ALA A 253 14.25 -7.81 -18.53
C ALA A 253 15.41 -8.76 -18.19
N ILE A 254 16.35 -8.32 -17.35
CA ILE A 254 17.48 -9.16 -16.94
C ILE A 254 17.00 -10.40 -16.18
N LEU A 255 16.12 -10.22 -15.21
CA LEU A 255 15.65 -11.34 -14.38
C LEU A 255 14.72 -12.28 -15.16
N HIS A 256 13.84 -11.74 -15.99
CA HIS A 256 12.91 -12.54 -16.79
C HIS A 256 13.64 -13.44 -17.80
N GLU A 257 14.65 -12.91 -18.50
CA GLU A 257 15.42 -13.70 -19.46
C GLU A 257 16.29 -14.79 -18.79
N VAL A 258 16.68 -14.57 -17.53
CA VAL A 258 17.41 -15.58 -16.76
C VAL A 258 16.49 -16.61 -16.12
N TYR A 259 15.28 -16.22 -15.74
CA TYR A 259 14.29 -17.06 -15.04
C TYR A 259 12.90 -16.93 -15.69
N PRO A 260 12.74 -17.41 -16.95
CA PRO A 260 11.51 -17.19 -17.73
C PRO A 260 10.26 -17.87 -17.17
N ASP A 261 10.43 -18.92 -16.40
CA ASP A 261 9.32 -19.72 -15.84
C ASP A 261 8.71 -19.10 -14.59
N ILE A 262 9.35 -18.07 -14.01
CA ILE A 262 8.85 -17.41 -12.80
C ILE A 262 7.92 -16.24 -13.19
N HIS A 263 6.75 -16.20 -12.56
CA HIS A 263 5.84 -15.09 -12.74
C HIS A 263 6.46 -13.79 -12.22
N MET A 264 6.67 -12.81 -13.11
CA MET A 264 7.30 -11.55 -12.76
C MET A 264 6.45 -10.34 -13.15
N GLY A 265 6.56 -9.30 -12.34
CA GLY A 265 6.03 -7.98 -12.62
C GLY A 265 7.03 -6.89 -12.28
N PHE A 266 6.68 -5.66 -12.62
CA PHE A 266 7.49 -4.50 -12.23
C PHE A 266 6.61 -3.35 -11.77
N SER A 267 7.22 -2.44 -10.98
CA SER A 267 6.60 -1.23 -10.45
C SER A 267 7.52 -0.04 -10.62
N VAL A 268 6.97 1.08 -11.08
CA VAL A 268 7.69 2.35 -11.24
C VAL A 268 7.14 3.35 -10.26
N ASN A 269 8.00 3.79 -9.33
CA ASN A 269 7.70 4.83 -8.36
C ASN A 269 8.79 5.91 -8.41
N ALA A 270 8.46 7.13 -8.02
CA ALA A 270 9.44 8.21 -7.81
C ALA A 270 9.06 8.92 -6.51
N TYR A 271 10.07 9.40 -5.78
CA TYR A 271 9.86 9.95 -4.45
C TYR A 271 10.43 11.35 -4.32
N HIS A 272 9.66 12.22 -3.65
CA HIS A 272 10.08 13.54 -3.26
C HIS A 272 11.16 13.44 -2.17
N PHE A 273 12.28 14.13 -2.40
CA PHE A 273 13.40 14.21 -1.46
C PHE A 273 13.58 15.62 -0.96
N ASN A 274 13.63 15.79 0.36
CA ASN A 274 13.89 17.07 1.00
C ASN A 274 15.39 17.29 1.17
N MET A 275 15.97 18.18 0.36
CA MET A 275 17.38 18.52 0.41
C MET A 275 17.84 19.14 1.73
N ARG A 276 16.93 19.82 2.45
CA ARG A 276 17.23 20.47 3.73
C ARG A 276 17.42 19.47 4.86
N HIS A 277 16.62 18.40 4.84
CA HIS A 277 16.60 17.41 5.92
C HIS A 277 17.18 16.06 5.53
N GLY A 278 17.50 15.87 4.25
CA GLY A 278 18.11 14.63 3.75
C GLY A 278 17.20 13.40 3.81
N ASN A 279 15.88 13.56 3.68
CA ASN A 279 14.93 12.48 3.81
C ASN A 279 13.83 12.51 2.74
N ILE A 280 13.15 11.38 2.56
CA ILE A 280 11.92 11.28 1.76
C ILE A 280 10.79 12.06 2.45
N VAL A 281 9.96 12.76 1.67
CA VAL A 281 8.80 13.48 2.19
C VAL A 281 7.53 12.83 1.68
N PHE A 282 6.92 12.01 2.51
CA PHE A 282 5.59 11.49 2.27
C PHE A 282 4.51 12.51 2.67
N GLY A 283 3.39 12.50 1.98
CA GLY A 283 2.28 13.40 2.26
C GLY A 283 2.44 14.83 1.70
N SER A 284 3.56 15.16 1.04
CA SER A 284 3.69 16.43 0.34
C SER A 284 2.82 16.50 -0.92
N PRO A 285 2.44 17.70 -1.39
CA PRO A 285 1.70 17.84 -2.64
C PRO A 285 2.42 17.22 -3.84
N GLU A 286 3.75 17.37 -3.90
CA GLU A 286 4.58 16.83 -4.98
C GLU A 286 4.57 15.30 -4.94
N GLN A 287 4.65 14.69 -3.75
CA GLN A 287 4.58 13.23 -3.63
C GLN A 287 3.21 12.72 -4.07
N THR A 288 2.13 13.38 -3.66
CA THR A 288 0.77 13.02 -4.09
C THR A 288 0.63 13.06 -5.61
N LEU A 289 1.17 14.09 -6.27
CA LEU A 289 1.18 14.20 -7.73
C LEU A 289 2.02 13.10 -8.39
N MET A 290 3.16 12.75 -7.82
CA MET A 290 4.01 11.65 -8.33
C MET A 290 3.34 10.28 -8.14
N ASP A 291 2.65 10.04 -7.04
CA ASP A 291 1.88 8.82 -6.82
C ASP A 291 0.76 8.66 -7.86
N LEU A 292 0.04 9.76 -8.17
CA LEU A 292 -0.98 9.76 -9.24
C LEU A 292 -0.37 9.51 -10.62
N PHE A 293 0.78 10.10 -10.91
CA PHE A 293 1.48 9.85 -12.16
C PHE A 293 1.94 8.39 -12.27
N SER A 294 2.38 7.78 -11.15
CA SER A 294 2.71 6.36 -11.09
C SER A 294 1.49 5.47 -11.41
N ILE A 295 0.28 5.86 -11.01
CA ILE A 295 -0.96 5.16 -11.41
C ILE A 295 -1.14 5.23 -12.93
N ALA A 296 -0.97 6.40 -13.54
CA ALA A 296 -1.06 6.55 -15.01
C ALA A 296 -0.03 5.69 -15.76
N LEU A 297 1.21 5.61 -15.24
CA LEU A 297 2.24 4.72 -15.77
C LEU A 297 1.85 3.24 -15.64
N ASN A 298 1.32 2.82 -14.51
CA ASN A 298 0.84 1.45 -14.33
C ASN A 298 -0.25 1.08 -15.34
N MET A 299 -1.18 1.99 -15.59
CA MET A 299 -2.24 1.80 -16.59
C MET A 299 -1.65 1.67 -18.00
N PHE A 300 -0.68 2.51 -18.35
CA PHE A 300 0.04 2.42 -19.63
C PHE A 300 0.69 1.05 -19.85
N TYR A 301 1.27 0.47 -18.80
CA TYR A 301 1.88 -0.87 -18.82
C TYR A 301 0.86 -2.02 -18.63
N GLY A 302 -0.43 -1.74 -18.75
CA GLY A 302 -1.50 -2.75 -18.69
C GLY A 302 -1.88 -3.16 -17.28
N GLY A 303 -1.38 -2.50 -16.25
CA GLY A 303 -1.87 -2.60 -14.88
C GLY A 303 -3.25 -1.96 -14.75
N GLY A 304 -4.00 -2.34 -13.70
CA GLY A 304 -5.22 -1.63 -13.33
C GLY A 304 -4.91 -0.30 -12.62
N LEU A 305 -5.88 0.22 -11.87
CA LEU A 305 -5.69 1.39 -11.00
C LEU A 305 -4.75 1.11 -9.81
N HIS A 306 -3.82 0.18 -9.97
CA HIS A 306 -2.81 -0.14 -8.99
C HIS A 306 -1.70 0.90 -9.04
N GLY A 307 -1.55 1.61 -7.98
CA GLY A 307 -0.51 2.58 -7.74
C GLY A 307 -0.38 2.80 -6.25
N VAL A 308 0.63 3.51 -5.85
CA VAL A 308 0.82 3.84 -4.43
C VAL A 308 -0.29 4.78 -3.99
N ARG A 309 -1.28 4.24 -3.28
CA ARG A 309 -2.25 5.00 -2.51
C ARG A 309 -1.93 4.82 -1.05
N SER A 310 -1.77 5.90 -0.32
CA SER A 310 -1.26 5.78 1.03
C SER A 310 -1.82 6.81 1.99
N PHE A 311 -1.87 6.42 3.25
CA PHE A 311 -2.06 7.28 4.41
C PHE A 311 -0.69 7.66 5.00
N ARG A 312 0.20 8.24 4.20
CA ARG A 312 1.55 8.60 4.61
C ARG A 312 1.62 10.04 5.14
N THR A 313 2.50 10.26 6.10
CA THR A 313 2.82 11.57 6.64
C THR A 313 4.25 11.63 7.16
N VAL A 314 4.84 12.80 7.18
CA VAL A 314 6.10 13.05 7.90
C VAL A 314 5.87 13.65 9.29
N ALA A 315 4.62 13.87 9.70
CA ALA A 315 4.27 14.33 11.04
C ALA A 315 4.74 13.35 12.10
N LYS A 316 5.16 13.87 13.26
CA LYS A 316 5.68 13.07 14.37
C LYS A 316 4.62 12.71 15.39
N GLN A 317 3.47 13.35 15.31
CA GLN A 317 2.37 13.23 16.28
C GLN A 317 1.03 13.16 15.56
N VAL A 318 -0.01 12.79 16.30
CA VAL A 318 -1.40 12.84 15.86
C VAL A 318 -1.88 14.30 15.93
N ASP A 319 -1.56 15.08 14.91
CA ASP A 319 -1.81 16.53 14.86
C ASP A 319 -2.41 16.97 13.52
N VAL A 320 -2.54 18.28 13.36
CA VAL A 320 -3.07 18.91 12.15
C VAL A 320 -2.26 18.57 10.91
N GLN A 321 -0.92 18.48 11.03
CA GLN A 321 -0.06 18.13 9.91
C GLN A 321 -0.36 16.69 9.44
N ALA A 322 -0.43 15.73 10.37
CA ALA A 322 -0.76 14.35 10.03
C ALA A 322 -2.10 14.26 9.29
N GLN A 323 -3.12 14.97 9.77
CA GLN A 323 -4.45 14.90 9.17
C GLN A 323 -4.49 15.55 7.78
N VAL A 324 -3.84 16.71 7.59
CA VAL A 324 -3.80 17.38 6.28
C VAL A 324 -3.07 16.53 5.25
N GLU A 325 -1.88 16.02 5.57
CA GLU A 325 -1.08 15.21 4.65
C GLU A 325 -1.79 13.91 4.26
N LYS A 326 -2.32 13.17 5.25
CA LYS A 326 -3.01 11.91 5.04
C LYS A 326 -4.35 12.08 4.31
N SER A 327 -5.22 12.98 4.78
CA SER A 327 -6.54 13.16 4.19
C SER A 327 -6.48 13.74 2.78
N SER A 328 -5.55 14.67 2.51
CA SER A 328 -5.41 15.26 1.17
C SER A 328 -4.99 14.21 0.15
N SER A 329 -3.93 13.45 0.43
CA SER A 329 -3.45 12.37 -0.47
C SER A 329 -4.50 11.27 -0.64
N ALA A 330 -5.16 10.84 0.44
CA ALA A 330 -6.19 9.83 0.39
C ALA A 330 -7.42 10.28 -0.39
N THR A 331 -7.85 11.55 -0.26
CA THR A 331 -8.96 12.12 -1.04
C THR A 331 -8.69 12.02 -2.53
N VAL A 332 -7.54 12.48 -2.97
CA VAL A 332 -7.16 12.42 -4.39
C VAL A 332 -7.06 10.96 -4.84
N GLY A 333 -6.45 10.09 -4.04
CA GLY A 333 -6.35 8.66 -4.32
C GLY A 333 -7.71 7.98 -4.50
N VAL A 334 -8.69 8.25 -3.63
CA VAL A 334 -10.05 7.70 -3.70
C VAL A 334 -10.79 8.16 -4.95
N LEU A 335 -10.58 9.40 -5.39
CA LEU A 335 -11.21 9.91 -6.60
C LEU A 335 -10.70 9.22 -7.88
N THR A 336 -9.55 8.57 -7.86
CA THR A 336 -9.08 7.74 -8.99
C THR A 336 -9.77 6.38 -9.07
N GLY A 337 -10.42 5.95 -8.01
CA GLY A 337 -11.14 4.68 -7.92
C GLY A 337 -10.90 3.95 -6.59
N PRO A 338 -11.61 2.84 -6.36
CA PRO A 338 -11.42 2.00 -5.17
C PRO A 338 -10.02 1.35 -5.15
N GLY A 339 -9.62 0.79 -4.03
CA GLY A 339 -8.36 0.07 -3.89
C GLY A 339 -7.77 0.10 -2.48
N THR A 340 -6.60 -0.50 -2.34
CA THR A 340 -5.89 -0.59 -1.06
C THR A 340 -5.06 0.66 -0.80
N PHE A 341 -5.22 1.21 0.39
CA PHE A 341 -4.45 2.35 0.91
C PHE A 341 -3.52 1.84 2.01
N ILE A 342 -2.24 1.91 1.76
CA ILE A 342 -1.20 1.41 2.67
C ILE A 342 -0.80 2.47 3.71
N HIS A 343 -0.08 2.06 4.76
CA HIS A 343 0.49 2.90 5.83
C HIS A 343 -0.55 3.56 6.76
N ALA A 344 -1.75 3.00 6.88
CA ALA A 344 -2.70 3.47 7.89
C ALA A 344 -2.11 3.31 9.31
N GLY A 345 -2.37 4.28 10.17
CA GLY A 345 -1.84 4.32 11.54
C GLY A 345 -0.38 4.76 11.68
N LEU A 346 0.37 4.97 10.57
CA LEU A 346 1.77 5.36 10.65
C LEU A 346 1.96 6.88 10.76
N LEU A 347 3.01 7.25 11.48
CA LEU A 347 3.58 8.58 11.65
C LEU A 347 5.09 8.54 11.34
N SER A 348 5.72 9.70 11.21
CA SER A 348 7.17 9.83 11.00
C SER A 348 7.67 8.97 9.83
N ILE A 349 7.12 9.22 8.64
CA ILE A 349 7.39 8.42 7.44
C ILE A 349 6.77 7.01 7.62
N ASP A 350 7.55 6.04 8.10
CA ASP A 350 7.14 4.64 8.29
C ASP A 350 7.63 4.09 9.65
N GLU A 351 8.07 4.98 10.56
CA GLU A 351 8.82 4.57 11.75
C GLU A 351 7.96 4.26 12.96
N VAL A 352 6.84 4.99 13.10
CA VAL A 352 6.02 4.98 14.33
C VAL A 352 4.60 4.56 14.01
N PHE A 353 4.12 3.50 14.63
CA PHE A 353 2.71 3.12 14.61
C PHE A 353 1.93 3.82 15.74
N SER A 354 0.79 4.41 15.42
CA SER A 354 -0.12 5.00 16.38
C SER A 354 -1.49 4.35 16.29
N PRO A 355 -1.93 3.62 17.33
CA PRO A 355 -3.30 3.08 17.40
C PRO A 355 -4.36 4.17 17.23
N VAL A 356 -4.15 5.34 17.85
CA VAL A 356 -5.06 6.50 17.73
C VAL A 356 -5.13 7.02 16.31
N GLN A 357 -3.98 7.15 15.63
CA GLN A 357 -3.95 7.57 14.23
C GLN A 357 -4.68 6.56 13.33
N LEU A 358 -4.56 5.26 13.61
CA LEU A 358 -5.28 4.24 12.85
C LEU A 358 -6.81 4.43 12.94
N ILE A 359 -7.36 4.71 14.12
CA ILE A 359 -8.81 5.00 14.28
C ILE A 359 -9.21 6.25 13.50
N ILE A 360 -8.37 7.29 13.52
CA ILE A 360 -8.65 8.51 12.76
C ILE A 360 -8.57 8.24 11.25
N ASP A 361 -7.58 7.48 10.80
CA ASP A 361 -7.47 7.07 9.39
C ASP A 361 -8.69 6.25 8.95
N CYS A 362 -9.24 5.38 9.81
CA CYS A 362 -10.48 4.65 9.56
C CYS A 362 -11.67 5.60 9.40
N GLU A 363 -11.78 6.63 10.25
CA GLU A 363 -12.87 7.60 10.14
C GLU A 363 -12.77 8.41 8.84
N VAL A 364 -11.55 8.86 8.49
CA VAL A 364 -11.27 9.53 7.21
C VAL A 364 -11.62 8.61 6.03
N ALA A 365 -11.23 7.34 6.09
CA ALA A 365 -11.55 6.36 5.04
C ALA A 365 -13.06 6.15 4.88
N ARG A 366 -13.82 6.10 5.97
CA ARG A 366 -15.30 6.01 5.95
C ARG A 366 -15.93 7.26 5.33
N TYR A 367 -15.42 8.45 5.69
CA TYR A 367 -15.82 9.71 5.05
C TYR A 367 -15.56 9.66 3.54
N LEU A 368 -14.36 9.26 3.13
CA LEU A 368 -13.98 9.19 1.71
C LEU A 368 -14.75 8.11 0.94
N THR A 369 -15.05 6.98 1.58
CA THR A 369 -15.91 5.94 1.01
C THR A 369 -17.31 6.49 0.72
N ARG A 370 -17.87 7.28 1.64
CA ARG A 370 -19.18 7.92 1.44
C ARG A 370 -19.11 8.96 0.30
N LEU A 371 -18.05 9.74 0.25
CA LEU A 371 -17.81 10.70 -0.84
C LEU A 371 -17.75 9.99 -2.21
N ALA A 372 -16.99 8.92 -2.30
CA ALA A 372 -16.80 8.15 -3.54
C ALA A 372 -18.06 7.43 -4.01
N LYS A 373 -18.97 7.04 -3.09
CA LYS A 373 -20.29 6.48 -3.42
C LYS A 373 -21.16 7.47 -4.19
N GLY A 374 -20.96 8.77 -3.97
CA GLY A 374 -21.69 9.82 -4.66
C GLY A 374 -23.14 9.95 -4.21
N LEU A 375 -23.96 10.55 -5.06
CA LEU A 375 -25.39 10.75 -4.85
C LEU A 375 -26.17 9.93 -5.88
N GLU A 376 -27.05 9.07 -5.39
CA GLU A 376 -27.94 8.26 -6.21
C GLU A 376 -29.26 8.97 -6.49
N PHE A 377 -29.75 8.89 -7.72
CA PHE A 377 -31.01 9.43 -8.18
C PHE A 377 -31.76 8.31 -8.92
N THR A 378 -32.87 7.81 -8.34
CA THR A 378 -33.73 6.80 -8.94
C THR A 378 -35.11 7.35 -9.21
N GLU A 379 -35.85 6.73 -10.14
CA GLU A 379 -37.26 7.07 -10.40
C GLU A 379 -38.11 6.95 -9.12
N ASP A 380 -37.87 5.91 -8.31
CA ASP A 380 -38.55 5.73 -7.02
C ASP A 380 -38.29 6.89 -6.05
N GLN A 381 -37.01 7.31 -5.93
CA GLN A 381 -36.64 8.46 -5.10
C GLN A 381 -37.28 9.77 -5.59
N ILE A 382 -37.35 9.95 -6.91
CA ILE A 382 -37.99 11.14 -7.51
C ILE A 382 -39.49 11.17 -7.13
N GLU A 383 -40.20 10.05 -7.36
CA GLU A 383 -41.63 9.94 -7.08
C GLU A 383 -41.93 10.08 -5.57
N ARG A 384 -41.22 9.37 -4.71
CA ARG A 384 -41.36 9.45 -3.25
C ARG A 384 -41.08 10.87 -2.74
N SER A 385 -40.07 11.55 -3.32
CA SER A 385 -39.75 12.95 -2.97
C SER A 385 -40.86 13.91 -3.40
N PHE A 386 -41.39 13.73 -4.61
CA PHE A 386 -42.52 14.53 -5.10
C PHE A 386 -43.74 14.38 -4.17
N GLN A 387 -44.10 13.15 -3.80
CA GLN A 387 -45.20 12.86 -2.87
C GLN A 387 -44.92 13.47 -1.49
N ALA A 388 -43.68 13.39 -0.97
CA ALA A 388 -43.34 14.00 0.31
C ALA A 388 -43.46 15.54 0.25
N ILE A 389 -43.03 16.18 -0.84
CA ILE A 389 -43.20 17.62 -1.04
C ILE A 389 -44.67 18.01 -1.03
N THR A 390 -45.50 17.27 -1.75
CA THR A 390 -46.95 17.52 -1.81
C THR A 390 -47.65 17.43 -0.45
N ARG A 391 -47.24 16.46 0.38
CA ARG A 391 -47.80 16.27 1.74
C ARG A 391 -47.29 17.30 2.73
N CYS A 392 -45.98 17.56 2.73
CA CYS A 392 -45.27 18.23 3.81
C CYS A 392 -45.07 19.71 3.60
N ALA A 393 -44.98 20.20 2.36
CA ALA A 393 -44.74 21.61 2.10
C ALA A 393 -45.88 22.53 2.68
N PRO A 394 -47.18 22.16 2.62
CA PRO A 394 -48.22 22.94 3.27
C PRO A 394 -48.12 22.98 4.81
N ILE A 395 -47.43 22.00 5.42
CA ILE A 395 -47.24 21.86 6.88
C ILE A 395 -45.94 22.58 7.31
N GLY A 396 -44.99 22.79 6.38
CA GLY A 396 -43.74 23.46 6.61
C GLY A 396 -42.64 22.61 7.26
N GLN A 397 -42.75 21.27 7.31
CA GLN A 397 -41.74 20.38 7.86
C GLN A 397 -41.75 18.97 7.24
N TYR A 398 -40.58 18.30 7.28
CA TYR A 398 -40.39 16.92 6.81
C TYR A 398 -39.88 15.97 7.89
N LEU A 399 -39.67 16.42 9.12
CA LEU A 399 -39.07 15.62 10.20
C LEU A 399 -39.86 14.36 10.56
N THR A 400 -41.18 14.42 10.41
CA THR A 400 -42.08 13.30 10.69
C THR A 400 -42.55 12.58 9.43
N ASP A 401 -42.07 12.96 8.25
CA ASP A 401 -42.45 12.28 7.02
C ASP A 401 -41.88 10.85 6.98
N LYS A 402 -42.68 9.93 6.43
CA LYS A 402 -42.35 8.54 6.29
C LYS A 402 -40.99 8.33 5.59
N THR A 403 -40.72 9.07 4.51
CA THR A 403 -39.47 8.94 3.76
C THR A 403 -38.24 9.37 4.58
N THR A 404 -38.36 10.41 5.40
CA THR A 404 -37.32 10.84 6.32
C THR A 404 -37.01 9.75 7.36
N LEU A 405 -38.05 9.18 7.98
CA LEU A 405 -37.91 8.17 9.03
C LEU A 405 -37.28 6.87 8.49
N GLU A 406 -37.64 6.45 7.28
CA GLU A 406 -37.17 5.22 6.65
C GLU A 406 -35.73 5.33 6.11
N ASP A 407 -35.38 6.45 5.47
CA ASP A 407 -34.21 6.53 4.63
C ASP A 407 -33.06 7.37 5.20
N TYR A 408 -33.32 8.25 6.18
CA TYR A 408 -32.31 9.19 6.68
C TYR A 408 -30.97 8.53 7.02
N ARG A 409 -31.00 7.45 7.82
CA ARG A 409 -29.79 6.76 8.27
C ARG A 409 -29.06 6.00 7.16
N ARG A 410 -29.76 5.62 6.11
CA ARG A 410 -29.19 4.91 4.96
C ARG A 410 -28.51 5.87 3.98
N ILE A 411 -29.07 7.07 3.81
CA ILE A 411 -28.61 8.02 2.81
C ILE A 411 -27.42 8.84 3.33
N TYR A 412 -27.44 9.21 4.60
CA TYR A 412 -26.44 10.12 5.17
C TYR A 412 -25.43 9.34 6.04
N TRP A 413 -24.16 9.73 5.88
CA TRP A 413 -23.08 9.22 6.69
C TRP A 413 -23.14 9.76 8.12
N THR A 414 -22.95 8.86 9.09
CA THR A 414 -22.86 9.21 10.50
C THR A 414 -21.43 8.90 10.98
N PRO A 415 -20.72 9.88 11.55
CA PRO A 415 -19.37 9.69 12.08
C PRO A 415 -19.37 8.89 13.38
N GLU A 416 -18.25 8.21 13.66
CA GLU A 416 -17.98 7.58 14.95
C GLU A 416 -17.27 8.53 15.92
N ILE A 417 -16.28 9.26 15.42
CA ILE A 417 -15.46 10.13 16.26
C ILE A 417 -15.65 11.62 15.96
N PHE A 418 -16.02 12.01 14.73
CA PHE A 418 -16.28 13.42 14.41
C PHE A 418 -17.54 13.91 15.13
N ASP A 419 -17.58 15.18 15.46
CA ASP A 419 -18.72 15.80 16.15
C ASP A 419 -19.52 16.68 15.18
N HIS A 420 -20.77 16.30 14.93
CA HIS A 420 -21.74 17.06 14.14
C HIS A 420 -22.74 17.85 15.01
N SER A 421 -22.51 17.91 16.33
CA SER A 421 -23.39 18.67 17.22
C SER A 421 -23.25 20.17 17.03
N LEU A 422 -24.29 20.90 17.38
CA LEU A 422 -24.21 22.37 17.42
C LEU A 422 -23.34 22.80 18.61
N PHE A 423 -22.64 23.91 18.48
CA PHE A 423 -21.83 24.51 19.55
C PHE A 423 -22.58 24.57 20.90
N ARG A 424 -23.87 24.94 20.87
CA ARG A 424 -24.71 25.04 22.08
C ARG A 424 -25.00 23.71 22.76
N THR A 425 -24.89 22.60 22.03
CA THR A 425 -25.14 21.24 22.54
C THR A 425 -23.85 20.46 22.69
N HIS A 426 -22.72 21.04 22.31
CA HIS A 426 -21.40 20.44 22.45
C HIS A 426 -21.08 20.17 23.93
N LYS A 427 -20.67 18.95 24.22
CA LYS A 427 -20.22 18.54 25.56
C LYS A 427 -18.68 18.59 25.60
N PRO A 428 -18.08 19.48 26.43
CA PRO A 428 -16.63 19.53 26.60
C PRO A 428 -16.09 18.16 27.09
N GLY A 429 -14.90 17.78 26.62
CA GLY A 429 -14.17 16.61 27.12
C GLY A 429 -14.25 15.34 26.28
N LEU A 430 -15.01 15.35 25.18
CA LEU A 430 -14.99 14.25 24.20
C LEU A 430 -14.37 14.70 22.89
N ASP A 431 -13.09 15.08 22.92
CA ASP A 431 -12.34 15.37 21.69
C ASP A 431 -12.09 14.09 20.87
N ILE A 432 -11.67 14.27 19.63
CA ILE A 432 -11.43 13.17 18.68
C ILE A 432 -10.39 12.18 19.23
N ILE A 433 -9.35 12.68 19.88
CA ILE A 433 -8.27 11.86 20.43
C ILE A 433 -8.79 10.97 21.58
N ALA A 434 -9.56 11.55 22.49
CA ALA A 434 -10.15 10.80 23.60
C ALA A 434 -11.13 9.71 23.13
N LYS A 435 -11.96 10.04 22.12
CA LYS A 435 -12.86 9.05 21.48
C LYS A 435 -12.06 7.94 20.79
N ALA A 436 -11.02 8.27 20.05
CA ALA A 436 -10.17 7.29 19.37
C ALA A 436 -9.46 6.37 20.37
N LYS A 437 -8.89 6.92 21.46
CA LYS A 437 -8.28 6.12 22.55
C LYS A 437 -9.28 5.14 23.18
N LYS A 438 -10.50 5.59 23.43
CA LYS A 438 -11.58 4.74 23.97
C LYS A 438 -11.85 3.59 23.01
N ILE A 439 -12.06 3.86 21.71
CA ILE A 439 -12.30 2.85 20.70
C ILE A 439 -11.13 1.86 20.59
N CYS A 440 -9.88 2.32 20.64
CA CYS A 440 -8.71 1.44 20.66
C CYS A 440 -8.81 0.40 21.79
N ARG A 441 -9.06 0.85 23.02
CA ARG A 441 -9.16 -0.04 24.19
C ARG A 441 -10.31 -1.03 24.07
N GLU A 442 -11.48 -0.56 23.66
CA GLU A 442 -12.66 -1.41 23.43
C GLU A 442 -12.38 -2.47 22.36
N LYS A 443 -11.81 -2.09 21.23
CA LYS A 443 -11.51 -2.99 20.12
C LYS A 443 -10.44 -4.03 20.48
N ILE A 444 -9.40 -3.66 21.23
CA ILE A 444 -8.39 -4.62 21.73
C ILE A 444 -9.04 -5.65 22.66
N GLN A 445 -9.93 -5.21 23.56
CA GLN A 445 -10.63 -6.10 24.50
C GLN A 445 -11.66 -7.00 23.80
N GLU A 446 -12.32 -6.51 22.77
CA GLU A 446 -13.33 -7.23 21.98
C GLU A 446 -12.74 -8.22 20.95
N HIS A 447 -11.42 -8.31 20.83
CA HIS A 447 -10.77 -9.19 19.87
C HIS A 447 -11.22 -10.65 20.04
N LYS A 448 -11.68 -11.26 18.94
CA LYS A 448 -12.29 -12.60 18.96
C LYS A 448 -11.61 -13.62 18.04
N TYR A 449 -10.74 -13.16 17.13
CA TYR A 449 -10.10 -14.08 16.19
C TYR A 449 -9.21 -15.08 16.94
N GLN A 450 -9.37 -16.35 16.58
CA GLN A 450 -8.55 -17.45 17.10
C GLN A 450 -8.10 -18.30 15.92
N LEU A 451 -6.81 -18.44 15.77
CA LEU A 451 -6.24 -19.36 14.80
C LEU A 451 -6.43 -20.81 15.29
N GLU A 452 -6.68 -21.73 14.38
CA GLU A 452 -6.78 -23.15 14.66
C GLU A 452 -5.54 -23.65 15.43
N ASP A 453 -5.74 -24.41 16.51
CA ASP A 453 -4.66 -24.84 17.43
C ASP A 453 -3.55 -25.60 16.71
N GLU A 454 -3.86 -26.42 15.71
CA GLU A 454 -2.88 -27.16 14.93
C GLU A 454 -1.97 -26.23 14.12
N LYS A 455 -2.56 -25.23 13.45
CA LYS A 455 -1.79 -24.22 12.69
C LYS A 455 -0.94 -23.38 13.62
N LYS A 456 -1.52 -22.91 14.74
CA LYS A 456 -0.80 -22.12 15.74
C LYS A 456 0.41 -22.87 16.26
N LYS A 457 0.25 -24.12 16.64
CA LYS A 457 1.35 -24.97 17.12
C LYS A 457 2.47 -25.11 16.06
N LYS A 458 2.10 -25.37 14.79
CA LYS A 458 3.09 -25.45 13.70
C LYS A 458 3.86 -24.14 13.50
N LEU A 459 3.18 -22.98 13.57
CA LEU A 459 3.82 -21.68 13.46
C LEU A 459 4.78 -21.42 14.62
N GLU A 460 4.39 -21.76 15.85
CA GLU A 460 5.24 -21.66 17.04
C GLU A 460 6.46 -22.60 16.96
N GLU A 461 6.31 -23.82 16.48
CA GLU A 461 7.42 -24.76 16.24
C GLU A 461 8.42 -24.18 15.22
N ILE A 462 7.94 -23.58 14.11
CA ILE A 462 8.80 -22.91 13.11
C ILE A 462 9.55 -21.74 13.74
N TYR A 463 8.90 -20.93 14.56
CA TYR A 463 9.54 -19.82 15.26
C TYR A 463 10.61 -20.31 16.24
N GLN A 464 10.35 -21.36 17.04
CA GLN A 464 11.30 -21.93 17.97
C GLN A 464 12.53 -22.54 17.27
N GLU A 465 12.33 -23.15 16.09
CA GLU A 465 13.44 -23.63 15.27
C GLU A 465 14.30 -22.46 14.75
N ALA A 466 13.66 -21.40 14.24
CA ALA A 466 14.35 -20.19 13.82
C ALA A 466 15.16 -19.56 14.99
N ALA A 467 14.56 -19.50 16.16
CA ALA A 467 15.21 -18.96 17.37
C ALA A 467 16.46 -19.77 17.76
N LYS A 468 16.47 -21.09 17.58
CA LYS A 468 17.66 -21.92 17.84
C LYS A 468 18.75 -21.78 16.80
N THR A 469 18.38 -21.44 15.56
CA THR A 469 19.30 -21.43 14.42
C THR A 469 19.90 -20.04 14.15
N LEU A 470 19.12 -18.98 14.40
CA LEU A 470 19.46 -17.61 13.99
C LEU A 470 19.84 -16.68 15.18
N SER A 471 19.71 -17.18 16.41
CA SER A 471 20.04 -16.41 17.63
C SER A 471 21.53 -16.19 17.80
#